data_c7be38a87d6576c75455eae695a0153b
#
_entry.id   c7be38a87d6576c75455eae695a0153b
#
_cell.length_a   1.000
_cell.length_b   1.000
_cell.length_c   1.000
_cell.angle_alpha   90.00
_cell.angle_beta   90.00
_cell.angle_gamma   90.00
#
_symmetry.space_group_name_H-M   'P 1'
#
loop_
_entity.id
_entity.type
_entity.pdbx_description
1 polymer ?
#
loop_
_entity_poly.entity_id
_entity_poly.type
_entity_poly.pdbx_seq_one_letter_code
_entity_poly.pdbx_strand_id
1 'polypeptide(L)'
;MTTLLIDGDILAFQAASATEVATKWDDDMWTLHASEADGQRHIKTALASIKKATNCTEMKVFLTGKKNYRTDILESYKGNRKDTRKPMTLRALKDWFIDVHWAVLTEPYEADDLMGIAATRDPDTIIVSEDKDFLCVPCKLYNPRHLDRGVVTVTREMADRYFYSQVLTGDTADNYKGCPKVGPVKAEKILDDADGDYWPAVVQAFEKAGLGIDEALVQARCARILRDEDLNPNSSEPPLWNPPTV
;
A
#
# COMPACT_ATOMS: atom_id res chain seq x y z
N MET A 1 13.83 15.05 -13.93
CA MET A 1 13.46 13.89 -14.80
C MET A 1 12.56 13.01 -13.98
N THR A 2 11.34 12.74 -14.44
CA THR A 2 10.33 12.05 -13.63
C THR A 2 10.67 10.56 -13.46
N THR A 3 10.64 10.06 -12.23
CA THR A 3 10.92 8.66 -11.86
C THR A 3 9.63 7.94 -11.46
N LEU A 4 9.40 6.75 -12.02
CA LEU A 4 8.31 5.87 -11.61
C LEU A 4 8.71 5.08 -10.35
N LEU A 5 7.86 5.10 -9.33
CA LEU A 5 7.97 4.26 -8.14
C LEU A 5 7.00 3.09 -8.33
N ILE A 6 7.54 1.92 -8.61
CA ILE A 6 6.76 0.74 -8.98
C ILE A 6 6.51 -0.14 -7.76
N ASP A 7 5.24 -0.42 -7.49
CA ASP A 7 4.82 -1.45 -6.55
C ASP A 7 5.10 -2.83 -7.16
N GLY A 8 6.25 -3.38 -6.79
CA GLY A 8 6.71 -4.67 -7.31
C GLY A 8 5.93 -5.85 -6.73
N ASP A 9 5.38 -5.72 -5.52
CA ASP A 9 4.61 -6.77 -4.88
C ASP A 9 3.31 -7.05 -5.64
N ILE A 10 2.56 -5.99 -5.95
CA ILE A 10 1.32 -6.11 -6.73
C ILE A 10 1.61 -6.61 -8.14
N LEU A 11 2.62 -6.04 -8.81
CA LEU A 11 2.94 -6.42 -10.18
C LEU A 11 3.41 -7.87 -10.29
N ALA A 12 4.24 -8.35 -9.35
CA ALA A 12 4.66 -9.74 -9.29
C ALA A 12 3.48 -10.69 -9.00
N PHE A 13 2.60 -10.30 -8.08
CA PHE A 13 1.41 -11.10 -7.74
C PHE A 13 0.46 -11.23 -8.92
N GLN A 14 0.20 -10.15 -9.64
CA GLN A 14 -0.65 -10.15 -10.83
C GLN A 14 -0.09 -11.02 -11.93
N ALA A 15 1.21 -10.87 -12.23
CA ALA A 15 1.87 -11.68 -13.24
C ALA A 15 1.85 -13.17 -12.89
N ALA A 16 2.15 -13.51 -11.64
CA ALA A 16 2.11 -14.89 -11.17
C ALA A 16 0.69 -15.48 -11.25
N SER A 17 -0.32 -14.71 -10.85
CA SER A 17 -1.73 -15.15 -10.90
C SER A 17 -2.25 -15.28 -12.33
N ALA A 18 -1.90 -14.33 -13.21
CA ALA A 18 -2.36 -14.33 -14.60
C ALA A 18 -1.75 -15.44 -15.46
N THR A 19 -0.57 -15.96 -15.07
CA THR A 19 0.16 -16.99 -15.81
C THR A 19 0.07 -18.38 -15.17
N GLU A 20 -0.65 -18.50 -14.05
CA GLU A 20 -0.95 -19.78 -13.43
C GLU A 20 -2.18 -20.41 -14.09
N VAL A 21 -2.04 -21.62 -14.58
CA VAL A 21 -3.09 -22.37 -15.28
C VAL A 21 -3.49 -23.59 -14.46
N ALA A 22 -4.77 -23.68 -14.11
CA ALA A 22 -5.35 -24.86 -13.52
C ALA A 22 -5.97 -25.75 -14.60
N THR A 23 -5.51 -27.01 -14.67
CA THR A 23 -6.05 -28.00 -15.60
C THR A 23 -6.83 -29.07 -14.81
N LYS A 24 -8.11 -29.21 -15.13
CA LYS A 24 -8.96 -30.29 -14.60
C LYS A 24 -8.79 -31.54 -15.48
N TRP A 25 -8.40 -32.64 -14.87
CA TRP A 25 -8.26 -33.93 -15.55
C TRP A 25 -9.46 -34.84 -15.31
N ASP A 26 -10.00 -34.83 -14.09
CA ASP A 26 -11.16 -35.60 -13.65
C ASP A 26 -11.88 -34.80 -12.55
N ASP A 27 -13.02 -35.33 -12.04
CA ASP A 27 -13.85 -34.58 -11.08
C ASP A 27 -13.07 -34.15 -9.83
N ASP A 28 -12.13 -34.99 -9.37
CA ASP A 28 -11.33 -34.72 -8.18
C ASP A 28 -9.84 -34.48 -8.46
N MET A 29 -9.42 -34.46 -9.74
CA MET A 29 -8.01 -34.30 -10.11
C MET A 29 -7.74 -33.02 -10.88
N TRP A 30 -6.94 -32.14 -10.25
CA TRP A 30 -6.47 -30.88 -10.82
C TRP A 30 -4.96 -30.78 -10.77
N THR A 31 -4.37 -30.21 -11.76
CA THR A 31 -2.97 -29.80 -11.73
C THR A 31 -2.85 -28.32 -11.95
N LEU A 32 -1.87 -27.70 -11.28
CA LEU A 32 -1.49 -26.31 -11.51
C LEU A 32 -0.18 -26.30 -12.31
N HIS A 33 -0.13 -25.45 -13.30
CA HIS A 33 1.07 -25.18 -14.09
C HIS A 33 1.32 -23.67 -14.11
N ALA A 34 2.58 -23.27 -13.97
CA ALA A 34 3.00 -21.88 -14.13
C ALA A 34 4.42 -21.83 -14.71
N SER A 35 4.67 -20.83 -15.53
CA SER A 35 5.98 -20.58 -16.17
C SER A 35 6.54 -19.24 -15.68
N GLU A 36 7.74 -19.26 -15.12
CA GLU A 36 8.45 -18.03 -14.74
C GLU A 36 8.70 -17.14 -15.95
N ALA A 37 9.05 -17.73 -17.11
CA ALA A 37 9.28 -16.97 -18.33
C ALA A 37 8.02 -16.23 -18.81
N ASP A 38 6.83 -16.83 -18.63
CA ASP A 38 5.57 -16.19 -18.96
C ASP A 38 5.24 -15.08 -17.96
N GLY A 39 5.49 -15.29 -16.68
CA GLY A 39 5.37 -14.26 -15.65
C GLY A 39 6.28 -13.07 -15.90
N GLN A 40 7.55 -13.31 -16.23
CA GLN A 40 8.52 -12.27 -16.58
C GLN A 40 8.11 -11.51 -17.85
N ARG A 41 7.58 -12.21 -18.85
CA ARG A 41 7.06 -11.58 -20.08
C ARG A 41 5.85 -10.68 -19.77
N HIS A 42 4.95 -11.16 -18.92
CA HIS A 42 3.81 -10.38 -18.46
C HIS A 42 4.26 -9.07 -17.78
N ILE A 43 5.21 -9.15 -16.84
CA ILE A 43 5.79 -7.98 -16.16
C ILE A 43 6.44 -7.01 -17.16
N LYS A 44 7.27 -7.52 -18.07
CA LYS A 44 7.94 -6.68 -19.09
C LYS A 44 6.93 -5.92 -19.95
N THR A 45 5.84 -6.59 -20.35
CA THR A 45 4.76 -5.96 -21.14
C THR A 45 4.03 -4.89 -20.33
N ALA A 46 3.71 -5.15 -19.06
CA ALA A 46 3.09 -4.19 -18.17
C ALA A 46 3.98 -2.95 -17.96
N LEU A 47 5.26 -3.15 -17.65
CA LEU A 47 6.24 -2.06 -17.48
C LEU A 47 6.40 -1.22 -18.76
N ALA A 48 6.43 -1.84 -19.93
CA ALA A 48 6.49 -1.13 -21.21
C ALA A 48 5.23 -0.27 -21.42
N SER A 49 4.05 -0.80 -21.10
CA SER A 49 2.77 -0.07 -21.18
C SER A 49 2.73 1.11 -20.21
N ILE A 50 3.19 0.92 -18.98
CA ILE A 50 3.27 1.96 -17.94
C ILE A 50 4.21 3.09 -18.39
N LYS A 51 5.43 2.75 -18.85
CA LYS A 51 6.39 3.74 -19.37
C LYS A 51 5.81 4.57 -20.52
N LYS A 52 5.11 3.90 -21.43
CA LYS A 52 4.45 4.55 -22.57
C LYS A 52 3.34 5.49 -22.10
N ALA A 53 2.50 5.03 -21.18
CA ALA A 53 1.34 5.81 -20.69
C ALA A 53 1.75 7.03 -19.87
N THR A 54 2.83 6.93 -19.09
CA THR A 54 3.35 8.01 -18.24
C THR A 54 4.39 8.88 -18.93
N ASN A 55 4.86 8.48 -20.12
CA ASN A 55 5.99 9.09 -20.84
C ASN A 55 7.27 9.19 -19.98
N CYS A 56 7.50 8.20 -19.12
CA CYS A 56 8.65 8.12 -18.23
C CYS A 56 9.51 6.91 -18.57
N THR A 57 10.83 7.03 -18.42
CA THR A 57 11.79 5.94 -18.66
C THR A 57 12.45 5.42 -17.40
N GLU A 58 12.70 6.32 -16.44
CA GLU A 58 13.31 5.98 -15.16
C GLU A 58 12.31 5.31 -14.24
N MET A 59 12.76 4.26 -13.53
CA MET A 59 11.92 3.57 -12.57
C MET A 59 12.73 2.99 -11.42
N LYS A 60 12.11 2.92 -10.24
CA LYS A 60 12.56 2.14 -9.08
C LYS A 60 11.45 1.18 -8.69
N VAL A 61 11.82 -0.08 -8.44
CA VAL A 61 10.88 -1.12 -8.01
C VAL A 61 11.07 -1.35 -6.51
N PHE A 62 9.96 -1.45 -5.79
CA PHE A 62 9.97 -1.70 -4.35
C PHE A 62 9.29 -3.03 -4.05
N LEU A 63 9.85 -3.78 -3.11
CA LEU A 63 9.35 -5.08 -2.66
C LEU A 63 9.37 -5.13 -1.13
N THR A 64 8.28 -5.55 -0.54
CA THR A 64 8.20 -5.81 0.90
C THR A 64 8.96 -7.07 1.27
N GLY A 65 9.83 -6.96 2.26
CA GLY A 65 10.57 -8.08 2.84
C GLY A 65 9.73 -8.93 3.80
N LYS A 66 10.40 -9.62 4.72
CA LYS A 66 9.74 -10.54 5.65
C LYS A 66 9.29 -9.88 6.95
N LYS A 67 10.02 -8.83 7.37
CA LYS A 67 9.74 -8.11 8.61
C LYS A 67 8.88 -6.89 8.34
N ASN A 68 7.90 -6.65 9.20
CA ASN A 68 7.03 -5.50 9.15
C ASN A 68 6.85 -4.93 10.56
N TYR A 69 7.27 -3.69 10.78
CA TYR A 69 7.18 -3.04 12.09
C TYR A 69 5.75 -2.90 12.61
N ARG A 70 4.74 -2.90 11.72
CA ARG A 70 3.33 -2.82 12.13
C ARG A 70 2.87 -4.05 12.91
N THR A 71 3.55 -5.20 12.75
CA THR A 71 3.26 -6.40 13.57
C THR A 71 3.64 -6.21 15.03
N ASP A 72 4.57 -5.30 15.34
CA ASP A 72 4.94 -4.95 16.71
C ASP A 72 3.92 -3.96 17.32
N ILE A 73 3.16 -3.24 16.49
CA ILE A 73 2.09 -2.33 16.91
C ILE A 73 0.78 -3.09 17.11
N LEU A 74 0.46 -3.98 16.18
CA LEU A 74 -0.76 -4.79 16.17
C LEU A 74 -0.42 -6.21 15.69
N GLU A 75 -0.36 -7.17 16.60
CA GLU A 75 0.03 -8.56 16.31
C GLU A 75 -0.83 -9.21 15.20
N SER A 76 -2.10 -8.81 15.12
CA SER A 76 -3.03 -9.33 14.11
C SER A 76 -2.88 -8.67 12.73
N TYR A 77 -2.01 -7.64 12.56
CA TYR A 77 -1.83 -6.94 11.29
C TYR A 77 -1.47 -7.89 10.15
N LYS A 78 -2.24 -7.87 9.07
CA LYS A 78 -2.13 -8.78 7.91
C LYS A 78 -2.14 -10.28 8.27
N GLY A 79 -2.56 -10.64 9.49
CA GLY A 79 -2.59 -12.03 9.95
C GLY A 79 -3.51 -12.94 9.15
N ASN A 80 -4.59 -12.40 8.61
CA ASN A 80 -5.54 -13.09 7.72
C ASN A 80 -4.93 -13.56 6.38
N ARG A 81 -3.73 -13.06 6.01
CA ARG A 81 -3.03 -13.45 4.77
C ARG A 81 -2.15 -14.69 4.92
N LYS A 82 -1.92 -15.17 6.16
CA LYS A 82 -0.98 -16.28 6.43
C LYS A 82 -1.40 -17.59 5.77
N ASP A 83 -2.69 -17.89 5.77
CA ASP A 83 -3.24 -19.14 5.24
C ASP A 83 -3.67 -19.02 3.76
N THR A 84 -3.45 -17.87 3.13
CA THR A 84 -3.79 -17.67 1.73
C THR A 84 -2.73 -18.27 0.84
N ARG A 85 -3.15 -19.19 -0.06
CA ARG A 85 -2.25 -19.77 -1.07
C ARG A 85 -1.65 -18.68 -1.94
N LYS A 86 -0.35 -18.71 -2.08
CA LYS A 86 0.39 -17.83 -3.00
C LYS A 86 0.47 -18.46 -4.40
N PRO A 87 0.42 -17.67 -5.49
CA PRO A 87 0.69 -18.17 -6.83
C PRO A 87 2.07 -18.83 -6.93
N MET A 88 2.19 -19.88 -7.74
CA MET A 88 3.39 -20.74 -7.78
C MET A 88 4.69 -19.98 -8.10
N THR A 89 4.65 -19.06 -9.06
CA THR A 89 5.85 -18.33 -9.52
C THR A 89 6.10 -17.01 -8.77
N LEU A 90 5.24 -16.64 -7.80
CA LEU A 90 5.33 -15.35 -7.13
C LEU A 90 6.73 -15.08 -6.53
N ARG A 91 7.29 -16.08 -5.83
CA ARG A 91 8.61 -15.94 -5.22
C ARG A 91 9.69 -15.74 -6.28
N ALA A 92 9.71 -16.58 -7.30
CA ALA A 92 10.69 -16.50 -8.36
C ALA A 92 10.62 -15.15 -9.12
N LEU A 93 9.42 -14.61 -9.34
CA LEU A 93 9.25 -13.29 -9.95
C LEU A 93 9.73 -12.14 -9.06
N LYS A 94 9.57 -12.25 -7.73
CA LYS A 94 10.15 -11.27 -6.80
C LYS A 94 11.67 -11.36 -6.78
N ASP A 95 12.24 -12.56 -6.74
CA ASP A 95 13.69 -12.78 -6.81
C ASP A 95 14.24 -12.23 -8.14
N TRP A 96 13.55 -12.47 -9.26
CA TRP A 96 13.90 -11.90 -10.55
C TRP A 96 13.87 -10.36 -10.59
N PHE A 97 12.94 -9.70 -9.89
CA PHE A 97 12.95 -8.24 -9.77
C PHE A 97 14.20 -7.73 -9.06
N ILE A 98 14.67 -8.44 -8.04
CA ILE A 98 15.91 -8.09 -7.32
C ILE A 98 17.11 -8.22 -8.25
N ASP A 99 17.19 -9.32 -8.99
CA ASP A 99 18.35 -9.65 -9.82
C ASP A 99 18.47 -8.78 -11.08
N VAL A 100 17.35 -8.45 -11.73
CA VAL A 100 17.35 -7.81 -13.07
C VAL A 100 17.00 -6.32 -12.99
N HIS A 101 16.15 -5.92 -12.06
CA HIS A 101 15.65 -4.54 -11.96
C HIS A 101 16.15 -3.80 -10.72
N TRP A 102 17.09 -4.40 -9.97
CA TRP A 102 17.65 -3.80 -8.75
C TRP A 102 16.54 -3.31 -7.80
N ALA A 103 15.54 -4.18 -7.60
CA ALA A 103 14.43 -3.83 -6.73
C ALA A 103 14.93 -3.60 -5.30
N VAL A 104 14.41 -2.55 -4.68
CA VAL A 104 14.69 -2.23 -3.29
C VAL A 104 13.85 -3.17 -2.42
N LEU A 105 14.50 -4.11 -1.76
CA LEU A 105 13.86 -4.92 -0.74
C LEU A 105 13.82 -4.13 0.58
N THR A 106 12.62 -3.95 1.11
CA THR A 106 12.40 -3.11 2.29
C THR A 106 12.23 -3.97 3.54
N GLU A 107 12.97 -3.64 4.60
CA GLU A 107 12.81 -4.21 5.95
C GLU A 107 13.30 -3.19 6.99
N PRO A 108 12.57 -2.97 8.07
CA PRO A 108 11.28 -3.51 8.48
C PRO A 108 10.06 -2.74 7.92
N TYR A 109 10.28 -1.88 6.91
CA TYR A 109 9.23 -1.12 6.23
C TYR A 109 8.47 -1.99 5.21
N GLU A 110 7.25 -1.62 4.88
CA GLU A 110 6.60 -2.11 3.67
C GLU A 110 7.10 -1.34 2.43
N ALA A 111 6.93 -1.90 1.25
CA ALA A 111 7.25 -1.22 -0.01
C ALA A 111 6.53 0.12 -0.11
N ASP A 112 5.26 0.15 0.32
CA ASP A 112 4.40 1.31 0.31
C ASP A 112 4.98 2.46 1.14
N ASP A 113 5.60 2.17 2.29
CA ASP A 113 6.24 3.19 3.14
C ASP A 113 7.39 3.88 2.41
N LEU A 114 8.29 3.11 1.80
CA LEU A 114 9.41 3.71 1.07
C LEU A 114 8.96 4.42 -0.20
N MET A 115 7.88 3.95 -0.84
CA MET A 115 7.28 4.66 -1.97
C MET A 115 6.64 5.98 -1.51
N GLY A 116 5.91 5.98 -0.40
CA GLY A 116 5.30 7.18 0.18
C GLY A 116 6.35 8.21 0.62
N ILE A 117 7.42 7.76 1.28
CA ILE A 117 8.57 8.61 1.66
C ILE A 117 9.21 9.21 0.40
N ALA A 118 9.51 8.39 -0.61
CA ALA A 118 10.15 8.85 -1.84
C ALA A 118 9.27 9.86 -2.60
N ALA A 119 7.96 9.60 -2.69
CA ALA A 119 7.02 10.46 -3.40
C ALA A 119 6.79 11.81 -2.72
N THR A 120 6.81 11.84 -1.38
CA THR A 120 6.64 13.09 -0.63
C THR A 120 7.93 13.90 -0.52
N ARG A 121 9.09 13.24 -0.67
CA ARG A 121 10.41 13.90 -0.72
C ARG A 121 10.67 14.54 -2.07
N ASP A 122 10.31 13.86 -3.16
CA ASP A 122 10.61 14.32 -4.53
C ASP A 122 9.31 14.41 -5.35
N PRO A 123 8.85 15.64 -5.66
CA PRO A 123 7.64 15.87 -6.45
C PRO A 123 7.77 15.40 -7.92
N ASP A 124 9.00 15.11 -8.39
CA ASP A 124 9.25 14.56 -9.72
C ASP A 124 9.17 13.02 -9.76
N THR A 125 8.32 12.46 -8.92
CA THR A 125 8.02 11.02 -8.90
C THR A 125 6.55 10.75 -9.19
N ILE A 126 6.26 9.53 -9.69
CA ILE A 126 4.91 9.02 -9.89
C ILE A 126 4.85 7.63 -9.25
N ILE A 127 3.98 7.45 -8.26
CA ILE A 127 3.65 6.12 -7.73
C ILE A 127 2.84 5.36 -8.77
N VAL A 128 3.24 4.11 -9.02
CA VAL A 128 2.53 3.18 -9.91
C VAL A 128 2.05 2.01 -9.07
N SER A 129 0.79 2.02 -8.71
CA SER A 129 0.14 0.95 -7.95
C SER A 129 -1.36 0.93 -8.22
N GLU A 130 -1.98 -0.24 -8.03
CA GLU A 130 -3.43 -0.42 -8.01
C GLU A 130 -4.02 -0.28 -6.59
N ASP A 131 -3.14 -0.17 -5.59
CA ASP A 131 -3.58 -0.06 -4.21
C ASP A 131 -4.20 1.32 -3.95
N LYS A 132 -5.44 1.28 -3.45
CA LYS A 132 -6.20 2.47 -3.05
C LYS A 132 -5.55 3.19 -1.86
N ASP A 133 -4.73 2.48 -1.07
CA ASP A 133 -4.16 3.02 0.16
C ASP A 133 -3.14 4.13 -0.13
N PHE A 134 -2.58 4.19 -1.34
CA PHE A 134 -1.79 5.34 -1.78
C PHE A 134 -2.58 6.65 -1.89
N LEU A 135 -3.91 6.61 -1.82
CA LEU A 135 -4.72 7.83 -1.67
C LEU A 135 -4.48 8.55 -0.33
N CYS A 136 -3.82 7.91 0.66
CA CYS A 136 -3.38 8.57 1.89
C CYS A 136 -1.99 9.24 1.78
N VAL A 137 -1.38 9.25 0.58
CA VAL A 137 -0.07 9.87 0.32
C VAL A 137 -0.21 11.03 -0.65
N PRO A 138 0.23 12.26 -0.32
CA PRO A 138 0.32 13.35 -1.30
C PRO A 138 1.32 13.00 -2.40
N CYS A 139 0.84 12.69 -3.60
CA CYS A 139 1.69 12.20 -4.68
C CYS A 139 1.02 12.37 -6.06
N LYS A 140 1.79 12.10 -7.11
CA LYS A 140 1.26 11.75 -8.41
C LYS A 140 1.07 10.23 -8.44
N LEU A 141 -0.13 9.76 -8.73
CA LEU A 141 -0.51 8.34 -8.72
C LEU A 141 -0.97 7.91 -10.11
N TYR A 142 -0.42 6.82 -10.61
CA TYR A 142 -0.89 6.15 -11.81
C TYR A 142 -1.36 4.74 -11.48
N ASN A 143 -2.64 4.47 -11.75
CA ASN A 143 -3.22 3.14 -11.55
C ASN A 143 -3.35 2.43 -12.91
N PRO A 144 -2.58 1.33 -13.16
CA PRO A 144 -2.61 0.62 -14.43
C PRO A 144 -3.96 -0.01 -14.80
N ARG A 145 -4.88 -0.18 -13.85
CA ARG A 145 -6.25 -0.66 -14.15
C ARG A 145 -7.18 0.43 -14.67
N HIS A 146 -6.84 1.69 -14.45
CA HIS A 146 -7.66 2.84 -14.81
C HIS A 146 -6.94 3.73 -15.81
N LEU A 147 -6.62 3.17 -16.98
CA LEU A 147 -5.87 3.85 -18.04
C LEU A 147 -6.54 5.16 -18.50
N ASP A 148 -7.86 5.23 -18.42
CA ASP A 148 -8.69 6.39 -18.75
C ASP A 148 -8.43 7.60 -17.84
N ARG A 149 -7.96 7.36 -16.62
CA ARG A 149 -7.71 8.43 -15.63
C ARG A 149 -6.34 9.09 -15.78
N GLY A 150 -5.40 8.43 -16.46
CA GLY A 150 -4.03 8.90 -16.55
C GLY A 150 -3.35 9.04 -15.18
N VAL A 151 -2.42 9.98 -15.07
CA VAL A 151 -1.77 10.32 -13.80
C VAL A 151 -2.65 11.28 -13.01
N VAL A 152 -3.04 10.88 -11.80
CA VAL A 152 -3.88 11.67 -10.89
C VAL A 152 -2.99 12.32 -9.82
N THR A 153 -3.26 13.56 -9.47
CA THR A 153 -2.60 14.22 -8.33
C THR A 153 -3.45 14.05 -7.08
N VAL A 154 -2.88 13.43 -6.06
CA VAL A 154 -3.44 13.37 -4.70
C VAL A 154 -2.87 14.54 -3.92
N THR A 155 -3.71 15.52 -3.57
CA THR A 155 -3.28 16.67 -2.77
C THR A 155 -3.08 16.26 -1.31
N ARG A 156 -2.38 17.09 -0.52
CA ARG A 156 -2.20 16.85 0.92
C ARG A 156 -3.56 16.76 1.64
N GLU A 157 -4.47 17.66 1.33
CA GLU A 157 -5.81 17.68 1.93
C GLU A 157 -6.59 16.38 1.62
N MET A 158 -6.57 15.93 0.36
CA MET A 158 -7.19 14.66 -0.02
C MET A 158 -6.55 13.49 0.71
N ALA A 159 -5.22 13.47 0.80
CA ALA A 159 -4.47 12.40 1.43
C ALA A 159 -4.71 12.33 2.95
N ASP A 160 -4.73 13.47 3.62
CA ASP A 160 -4.99 13.52 5.06
C ASP A 160 -6.42 13.11 5.37
N ARG A 161 -7.39 13.59 4.60
CA ARG A 161 -8.79 13.18 4.74
C ARG A 161 -8.96 11.66 4.52
N TYR A 162 -8.34 11.11 3.49
CA TYR A 162 -8.39 9.66 3.22
C TYR A 162 -7.75 8.85 4.35
N PHE A 163 -6.58 9.28 4.84
CA PHE A 163 -5.91 8.66 5.99
C PHE A 163 -6.82 8.59 7.21
N TYR A 164 -7.43 9.70 7.63
CA TYR A 164 -8.31 9.71 8.80
C TYR A 164 -9.61 8.94 8.56
N SER A 165 -10.10 8.89 7.33
CA SER A 165 -11.23 8.02 6.95
C SER A 165 -10.86 6.54 7.17
N GLN A 166 -9.66 6.11 6.78
CA GLN A 166 -9.17 4.74 7.03
C GLN A 166 -8.97 4.46 8.53
N VAL A 167 -8.47 5.41 9.32
CA VAL A 167 -8.37 5.26 10.79
C VAL A 167 -9.73 4.98 11.40
N LEU A 168 -10.76 5.66 10.93
CA LEU A 168 -12.14 5.50 11.42
C LEU A 168 -12.79 4.19 10.94
N THR A 169 -12.59 3.83 9.66
CA THR A 169 -13.28 2.68 9.04
C THR A 169 -12.55 1.35 9.24
N GLY A 170 -11.23 1.39 9.48
CA GLY A 170 -10.36 0.23 9.41
C GLY A 170 -10.17 -0.31 8.00
N ASP A 171 -9.34 -1.35 7.88
CA ASP A 171 -9.16 -2.12 6.65
C ASP A 171 -9.15 -3.62 6.95
N THR A 172 -10.10 -4.34 6.33
CA THR A 172 -10.22 -5.80 6.50
C THR A 172 -9.12 -6.56 5.78
N ALA A 173 -8.54 -5.99 4.71
CA ALA A 173 -7.45 -6.62 3.97
C ALA A 173 -6.16 -6.62 4.80
N ASP A 174 -5.94 -5.57 5.58
CA ASP A 174 -4.80 -5.41 6.48
C ASP A 174 -5.10 -5.81 7.92
N ASN A 175 -6.35 -6.22 8.19
CA ASN A 175 -6.81 -6.75 9.47
C ASN A 175 -6.64 -5.79 10.65
N TYR A 176 -6.91 -4.51 10.44
CA TYR A 176 -7.12 -3.53 11.51
C TYR A 176 -8.57 -3.00 11.45
N LYS A 177 -9.19 -2.82 12.62
CA LYS A 177 -10.66 -2.76 12.74
C LYS A 177 -11.26 -1.37 12.60
N GLY A 178 -10.47 -0.31 12.81
CA GLY A 178 -10.98 1.06 12.91
C GLY A 178 -11.86 1.28 14.16
N CYS A 179 -12.63 2.34 14.13
CA CYS A 179 -13.58 2.70 15.19
C CYS A 179 -14.86 1.83 15.11
N PRO A 180 -15.28 1.16 16.20
CA PRO A 180 -16.46 0.32 16.19
C PRO A 180 -17.72 1.07 15.72
N LYS A 181 -18.50 0.41 14.84
CA LYS A 181 -19.76 0.95 14.28
C LYS A 181 -19.59 2.25 13.48
N VAL A 182 -18.37 2.53 12.98
CA VAL A 182 -18.10 3.62 12.05
C VAL A 182 -17.75 3.01 10.69
N GLY A 183 -18.70 3.06 9.76
CA GLY A 183 -18.48 2.73 8.36
C GLY A 183 -18.23 3.99 7.52
N PRO A 184 -18.01 3.85 6.20
CA PRO A 184 -17.61 4.98 5.34
C PRO A 184 -18.51 6.22 5.45
N VAL A 185 -19.82 6.04 5.41
CA VAL A 185 -20.78 7.18 5.49
C VAL A 185 -20.64 7.95 6.78
N LYS A 186 -20.45 7.23 7.91
CA LYS A 186 -20.31 7.88 9.22
C LYS A 186 -18.94 8.53 9.38
N ALA A 187 -17.89 7.91 8.82
CA ALA A 187 -16.54 8.48 8.80
C ALA A 187 -16.52 9.80 8.03
N GLU A 188 -17.11 9.84 6.82
CA GLU A 188 -17.21 11.07 6.03
C GLU A 188 -17.91 12.17 6.80
N LYS A 189 -19.03 11.87 7.45
CA LYS A 189 -19.74 12.85 8.27
C LYS A 189 -18.89 13.39 9.44
N ILE A 190 -18.14 12.50 10.13
CA ILE A 190 -17.25 12.92 11.24
C ILE A 190 -16.17 13.87 10.71
N LEU A 191 -15.61 13.59 9.53
CA LEU A 191 -14.56 14.41 8.93
C LEU A 191 -15.12 15.72 8.35
N ASP A 192 -16.34 15.73 7.81
CA ASP A 192 -17.02 16.97 7.39
C ASP A 192 -17.25 17.91 8.57
N ASP A 193 -17.76 17.36 9.68
CA ASP A 193 -18.04 18.12 10.90
C ASP A 193 -16.74 18.64 11.58
N ALA A 194 -15.58 18.04 11.28
CA ALA A 194 -14.28 18.41 11.86
C ALA A 194 -13.61 19.62 11.20
N ASP A 195 -14.06 20.03 10.01
CA ASP A 195 -13.57 21.20 9.26
C ASP A 195 -12.02 21.30 9.18
N GLY A 196 -11.36 20.14 8.92
CA GLY A 196 -9.90 20.04 8.79
C GLY A 196 -9.13 19.68 10.07
N ASP A 197 -9.73 19.83 11.25
CA ASP A 197 -9.13 19.37 12.52
C ASP A 197 -9.53 17.92 12.82
N TYR A 198 -8.99 17.00 12.03
CA TYR A 198 -9.45 15.62 11.97
C TYR A 198 -9.09 14.79 13.21
N TRP A 199 -7.89 14.97 13.78
CA TRP A 199 -7.43 14.08 14.85
C TRP A 199 -8.30 14.15 16.12
N PRO A 200 -8.65 15.32 16.67
CA PRO A 200 -9.56 15.39 17.80
C PRO A 200 -10.93 14.76 17.54
N ALA A 201 -11.46 14.89 16.30
CA ALA A 201 -12.74 14.29 15.93
C ALA A 201 -12.64 12.75 15.87
N VAL A 202 -11.51 12.21 15.39
CA VAL A 202 -11.19 10.77 15.41
C VAL A 202 -11.15 10.27 16.86
N VAL A 203 -10.36 10.92 17.73
CA VAL A 203 -10.25 10.54 19.16
C VAL A 203 -11.62 10.55 19.81
N GLN A 204 -12.43 11.59 19.61
CA GLN A 204 -13.78 11.67 20.15
C GLN A 204 -14.67 10.51 19.67
N ALA A 205 -14.51 10.06 18.41
CA ALA A 205 -15.27 8.92 17.90
C ALA A 205 -14.90 7.62 18.61
N PHE A 206 -13.61 7.41 18.88
CA PHE A 206 -13.13 6.25 19.64
C PHE A 206 -13.58 6.31 21.10
N GLU A 207 -13.52 7.47 21.76
CA GLU A 207 -14.03 7.66 23.14
C GLU A 207 -15.53 7.36 23.24
N LYS A 208 -16.34 7.84 22.29
CA LYS A 208 -17.78 7.51 22.20
C LYS A 208 -18.05 6.03 21.98
N ALA A 209 -17.09 5.30 21.43
CA ALA A 209 -17.17 3.85 21.27
C ALA A 209 -16.66 3.07 22.51
N GLY A 210 -16.24 3.76 23.57
CA GLY A 210 -15.69 3.18 24.79
C GLY A 210 -14.22 2.79 24.69
N LEU A 211 -13.51 3.32 23.70
CA LEU A 211 -12.07 3.14 23.46
C LEU A 211 -11.34 4.46 23.76
N GLY A 212 -10.03 4.37 24.06
CA GLY A 212 -9.21 5.55 24.33
C GLY A 212 -8.41 6.03 23.12
N ILE A 213 -7.64 7.09 23.33
CA ILE A 213 -6.71 7.65 22.36
C ILE A 213 -5.64 6.61 21.92
N ASP A 214 -5.25 5.71 22.83
CA ASP A 214 -4.24 4.68 22.53
C ASP A 214 -4.69 3.74 21.41
N GLU A 215 -5.98 3.34 21.42
CA GLU A 215 -6.53 2.52 20.35
C GLU A 215 -6.61 3.31 19.03
N ALA A 216 -7.03 4.56 19.07
CA ALA A 216 -7.01 5.42 17.90
C ALA A 216 -5.60 5.55 17.30
N LEU A 217 -4.56 5.65 18.14
CA LEU A 217 -3.16 5.70 17.73
C LEU A 217 -2.71 4.37 17.09
N VAL A 218 -3.10 3.23 17.64
CA VAL A 218 -2.80 1.91 17.05
C VAL A 218 -3.37 1.83 15.63
N GLN A 219 -4.65 2.20 15.46
CA GLN A 219 -5.32 2.17 14.16
C GLN A 219 -4.67 3.16 13.18
N ALA A 220 -4.33 4.37 13.63
CA ALA A 220 -3.66 5.37 12.83
C ALA A 220 -2.27 4.90 12.34
N ARG A 221 -1.47 4.28 13.22
CA ARG A 221 -0.16 3.74 12.88
C ARG A 221 -0.22 2.55 11.92
N CYS A 222 -1.29 1.76 11.96
CA CYS A 222 -1.54 0.71 10.97
C CYS A 222 -1.92 1.28 9.60
N ALA A 223 -2.77 2.32 9.57
CA ALA A 223 -3.27 2.95 8.35
C ALA A 223 -2.24 3.86 7.66
N ARG A 224 -1.24 4.36 8.41
CA ARG A 224 -0.27 5.33 7.88
C ARG A 224 0.71 4.69 6.92
N ILE A 225 0.65 5.02 5.64
CA ILE A 225 1.80 4.91 4.74
C ILE A 225 2.72 6.09 5.06
N LEU A 226 3.98 5.79 5.39
CA LEU A 226 4.93 6.82 5.84
C LEU A 226 5.23 7.83 4.74
N ARG A 227 5.43 9.08 5.17
CA ARG A 227 5.84 10.21 4.35
C ARG A 227 7.21 10.70 4.79
N ASP A 228 7.89 11.51 4.00
CA ASP A 228 9.21 12.07 4.34
C ASP A 228 9.20 12.83 5.68
N GLU A 229 8.11 13.55 5.96
CA GLU A 229 7.89 14.28 7.21
C GLU A 229 7.77 13.39 8.47
N ASP A 230 7.45 12.11 8.30
CA ASP A 230 7.36 11.16 9.41
C ASP A 230 8.74 10.66 9.87
N LEU A 231 9.77 10.85 9.05
CA LEU A 231 11.10 10.35 9.34
C LEU A 231 11.78 11.17 10.46
N ASN A 232 12.41 10.45 11.39
CA ASN A 232 13.33 11.06 12.34
C ASN A 232 14.76 10.84 11.84
N PRO A 233 15.48 11.88 11.38
CA PRO A 233 16.83 11.74 10.84
C PRO A 233 17.85 11.23 11.88
N ASN A 234 17.50 11.25 13.16
CA ASN A 234 18.36 10.80 14.26
C ASN A 234 18.04 9.39 14.75
N SER A 235 17.09 8.69 14.12
CA SER A 235 16.70 7.33 14.48
C SER A 235 16.85 6.38 13.29
N SER A 236 17.37 5.19 13.54
CA SER A 236 17.38 4.08 12.58
C SER A 236 16.12 3.19 12.69
N GLU A 237 15.28 3.43 13.69
CA GLU A 237 14.05 2.69 13.87
C GLU A 237 12.93 3.26 13.02
N PRO A 238 11.96 2.43 12.56
CA PRO A 238 10.79 2.91 11.88
C PRO A 238 10.06 3.95 12.71
N PRO A 239 9.73 5.12 12.14
CA PRO A 239 9.00 6.13 12.87
C PRO A 239 7.57 5.65 13.14
N LEU A 240 7.11 5.86 14.35
CA LEU A 240 5.69 5.72 14.67
C LEU A 240 5.00 7.05 14.40
N TRP A 241 3.98 7.02 13.56
CA TRP A 241 3.18 8.22 13.34
C TRP A 241 2.64 8.77 14.65
N ASN A 242 2.75 10.08 14.83
CA ASN A 242 2.17 10.80 15.95
C ASN A 242 1.28 11.92 15.40
N PRO A 243 0.18 12.24 16.11
CA PRO A 243 -0.69 13.33 15.70
C PRO A 243 0.07 14.67 15.69
N PRO A 244 -0.37 15.63 14.87
CA PRO A 244 0.14 16.99 14.94
C PRO A 244 0.03 17.53 16.37
N THR A 245 1.10 18.15 16.85
CA THR A 245 1.04 18.91 18.13
C THR A 245 0.18 20.14 17.93
N VAL A 246 -0.85 20.28 18.74
CA VAL A 246 -1.68 21.48 18.82
C VAL A 246 -0.90 22.66 19.39
#